data_a48318a3650b920b933127b286117c1e
#
_entry.id   a48318a3650b920b933127b286117c1e
#
_cell.length_a   1.000
_cell.length_b   1.000
_cell.length_c   1.000
_cell.angle_alpha   90.00
_cell.angle_beta   90.00
_cell.angle_gamma   90.00
#
_symmetry.space_group_name_H-M   'P 1'
#
loop_
_entity.id
_entity.type
_entity.pdbx_description
1 polymer ?
#
loop_
_entity_poly.entity_id
_entity_poly.type
_entity_poly.pdbx_seq_one_letter_code
_entity_poly.pdbx_strand_id
1 'polypeptide(L)'
;RELSQQLIRQTMKTVRSREIVGPLVETVSMIGIGALILYVVYEDRSIPDLVVFFTGVLMFYTPIRKLARWHVQIEEASVGAQRLMSVLDEKPDILEQAEPRPVKAFEQGIEWSGVSFAYEEEEVLTDFNLAVPKGTKLGIVGESGSGKSTLINLLFRFHDPDAGAIKLDGHDLRDLSIPDFREQMALVSQEIVLFDLSVAENIALGQ
;
A
#
# COMPACT_ATOMS: atom_id res chain seq x y z
N ARG A 1 -16.66 -18.37 3.49
CA ARG A 1 -18.09 -18.06 3.74
C ARG A 1 -18.25 -17.02 4.85
N GLU A 2 -17.54 -17.11 5.97
CA GLU A 2 -17.63 -16.14 7.08
C GLU A 2 -17.12 -14.73 6.69
N LEU A 3 -16.00 -14.63 5.99
CA LEU A 3 -15.43 -13.35 5.50
C LEU A 3 -16.41 -12.63 4.55
N SER A 4 -17.06 -13.37 3.67
CA SER A 4 -18.07 -12.85 2.74
C SER A 4 -19.30 -12.30 3.49
N GLN A 5 -19.73 -12.98 4.54
CA GLN A 5 -20.85 -12.51 5.37
C GLN A 5 -20.49 -11.27 6.22
N GLN A 6 -19.24 -11.16 6.68
CA GLN A 6 -18.76 -9.97 7.39
C GLN A 6 -18.68 -8.76 6.48
N LEU A 7 -18.18 -8.92 5.25
CA LEU A 7 -18.16 -7.87 4.23
C LEU A 7 -19.56 -7.39 3.88
N ILE A 8 -20.50 -8.32 3.65
CA ILE A 8 -21.90 -7.98 3.37
C ILE A 8 -22.53 -7.21 4.54
N ARG A 9 -22.27 -7.63 5.80
CA ARG A 9 -22.78 -6.92 6.97
C ARG A 9 -22.24 -5.49 7.11
N GLN A 10 -20.95 -5.28 6.85
CA GLN A 10 -20.34 -3.95 6.90
C GLN A 10 -20.89 -3.06 5.78
N THR A 11 -20.97 -3.58 4.55
CA THR A 11 -21.54 -2.86 3.40
C THR A 11 -23.00 -2.51 3.64
N MET A 12 -23.81 -3.44 4.17
CA MET A 12 -25.21 -3.20 4.50
C MET A 12 -25.40 -2.16 5.61
N LYS A 13 -24.52 -2.10 6.60
CA LYS A 13 -24.57 -1.03 7.63
C LYS A 13 -24.34 0.35 7.00
N THR A 14 -23.34 0.47 6.13
CA THR A 14 -23.01 1.74 5.46
C THR A 14 -24.12 2.19 4.50
N VAL A 15 -24.66 1.28 3.71
CA VAL A 15 -25.79 1.55 2.81
C VAL A 15 -27.03 1.95 3.60
N ARG A 16 -27.36 1.24 4.67
CA ARG A 16 -28.52 1.54 5.51
C ARG A 16 -28.43 2.90 6.20
N SER A 17 -27.24 3.28 6.68
CA SER A 17 -27.01 4.61 7.25
C SER A 17 -27.19 5.73 6.23
N ARG A 18 -26.78 5.49 4.97
CA ARG A 18 -26.96 6.45 3.85
C ARG A 18 -28.42 6.62 3.44
N GLU A 19 -29.16 5.54 3.38
CA GLU A 19 -30.55 5.56 2.93
C GLU A 19 -31.53 6.12 3.98
N ILE A 20 -31.21 6.03 5.27
CA ILE A 20 -32.05 6.58 6.34
C ILE A 20 -31.96 8.13 6.43
N VAL A 21 -30.83 8.73 6.07
CA VAL A 21 -30.64 10.20 6.16
C VAL A 21 -31.61 10.94 5.25
N GLY A 22 -31.88 10.44 4.05
CA GLY A 22 -32.83 11.06 3.13
C GLY A 22 -34.25 11.18 3.71
N PRO A 23 -34.92 10.05 4.06
CA PRO A 23 -36.26 10.06 4.66
C PRO A 23 -36.33 10.81 5.99
N LEU A 24 -35.27 10.79 6.80
CA LEU A 24 -35.24 11.49 8.09
C LEU A 24 -35.25 13.01 7.89
N VAL A 25 -34.41 13.52 6.97
CA VAL A 25 -34.40 14.95 6.62
C VAL A 25 -35.77 15.36 6.03
N GLU A 26 -36.36 14.52 5.20
CA GLU A 26 -37.68 14.79 4.60
C GLU A 26 -38.79 14.85 5.65
N THR A 27 -38.79 13.90 6.61
CA THR A 27 -39.75 13.87 7.71
C THR A 27 -39.61 15.10 8.63
N VAL A 28 -38.38 15.45 9.01
CA VAL A 28 -38.13 16.64 9.84
C VAL A 28 -38.52 17.92 9.10
N SER A 29 -38.24 17.99 7.80
CA SER A 29 -38.66 19.13 6.98
C SER A 29 -40.17 19.26 6.87
N MET A 30 -40.92 18.16 6.70
CA MET A 30 -42.39 18.17 6.66
C MET A 30 -42.98 18.60 8.00
N ILE A 31 -42.44 18.14 9.14
CA ILE A 31 -42.86 18.57 10.45
C ILE A 31 -42.61 20.08 10.66
N GLY A 32 -41.43 20.56 10.24
CA GLY A 32 -41.08 21.98 10.30
C GLY A 32 -42.00 22.86 9.45
N ILE A 33 -42.32 22.41 8.22
CA ILE A 33 -43.29 23.10 7.34
C ILE A 33 -44.69 23.12 8.00
N GLY A 34 -45.14 21.99 8.51
CA GLY A 34 -46.45 21.91 9.19
C GLY A 34 -46.57 22.83 10.39
N ALA A 35 -45.56 22.85 11.25
CA ALA A 35 -45.49 23.74 12.42
C ALA A 35 -45.49 25.21 11.98
N LEU A 36 -44.81 25.54 10.89
CA LEU A 36 -44.77 26.89 10.36
C LEU A 36 -46.11 27.34 9.81
N ILE A 37 -46.82 26.48 9.08
CA ILE A 37 -48.17 26.76 8.57
C ILE A 37 -49.10 27.08 9.76
N LEU A 38 -49.04 26.28 10.80
CA LEU A 38 -49.81 26.52 12.03
C LEU A 38 -49.46 27.85 12.70
N TYR A 39 -48.20 28.21 12.75
CA TYR A 39 -47.73 29.49 13.32
C TYR A 39 -48.27 30.67 12.52
N VAL A 40 -48.20 30.63 11.18
CA VAL A 40 -48.69 31.70 10.31
C VAL A 40 -50.20 31.87 10.38
N VAL A 41 -50.94 30.76 10.41
CA VAL A 41 -52.41 30.79 10.62
C VAL A 41 -52.75 31.40 11.96
N TYR A 42 -51.98 31.10 13.02
CA TYR A 42 -52.20 31.64 14.35
C TYR A 42 -51.91 33.16 14.44
N GLU A 43 -50.90 33.66 13.72
CA GLU A 43 -50.47 35.07 13.68
C GLU A 43 -51.26 35.94 12.67
N ASP A 44 -52.23 35.38 11.98
CA ASP A 44 -53.08 36.06 10.96
C ASP A 44 -52.29 36.83 9.90
N ARG A 45 -51.14 36.21 9.45
CA ARG A 45 -50.24 36.77 8.43
C ARG A 45 -50.81 36.70 7.04
N SER A 46 -50.36 37.60 6.14
CA SER A 46 -50.85 37.65 4.78
C SER A 46 -50.38 36.46 3.92
N ILE A 47 -51.19 36.03 2.96
CA ILE A 47 -50.87 34.96 2.04
C ILE A 47 -49.57 35.23 1.24
N PRO A 48 -49.25 36.44 0.76
CA PRO A 48 -47.99 36.78 0.11
C PRO A 48 -46.76 36.49 0.95
N ASP A 49 -46.78 36.79 2.29
CA ASP A 49 -45.66 36.54 3.19
C ASP A 49 -45.36 35.07 3.31
N LEU A 50 -46.39 34.23 3.31
CA LEU A 50 -46.28 32.76 3.25
C LEU A 50 -45.55 32.29 2.00
N VAL A 51 -45.99 32.79 0.84
CA VAL A 51 -45.38 32.38 -0.46
C VAL A 51 -43.86 32.73 -0.47
N VAL A 52 -43.49 33.93 -0.06
CA VAL A 52 -42.10 34.37 0.00
C VAL A 52 -41.28 33.48 0.96
N PHE A 53 -41.83 33.17 2.14
CA PHE A 53 -41.16 32.33 3.11
C PHE A 53 -40.96 30.88 2.56
N PHE A 54 -42.01 30.27 2.04
CA PHE A 54 -41.93 28.93 1.43
C PHE A 54 -40.91 28.86 0.29
N THR A 55 -40.91 29.88 -0.56
CA THR A 55 -39.93 29.96 -1.65
C THR A 55 -38.52 30.01 -1.09
N GLY A 56 -38.29 30.80 -0.04
CA GLY A 56 -37.00 30.86 0.64
C GLY A 56 -36.57 29.50 1.21
N VAL A 57 -37.46 28.82 1.93
CA VAL A 57 -37.19 27.49 2.50
C VAL A 57 -36.87 26.47 1.41
N LEU A 58 -37.62 26.45 0.31
CA LEU A 58 -37.37 25.56 -0.82
C LEU A 58 -36.02 25.87 -1.52
N MET A 59 -35.66 27.14 -1.63
CA MET A 59 -34.33 27.52 -2.17
C MET A 59 -33.18 27.03 -1.29
N PHE A 60 -33.33 27.03 0.03
CA PHE A 60 -32.32 26.51 0.96
C PHE A 60 -32.26 25.00 1.04
N TYR A 61 -33.32 24.28 0.72
CA TYR A 61 -33.37 22.81 0.81
C TYR A 61 -32.25 22.13 -0.04
N THR A 62 -32.09 22.60 -1.27
CA THR A 62 -31.09 22.01 -2.19
C THR A 62 -29.65 22.19 -1.72
N PRO A 63 -29.17 23.39 -1.32
CA PRO A 63 -27.82 23.54 -0.80
C PRO A 63 -27.58 22.79 0.51
N ILE A 64 -28.55 22.74 1.42
CA ILE A 64 -28.41 21.96 2.66
C ILE A 64 -28.24 20.48 2.38
N ARG A 65 -29.03 19.92 1.46
CA ARG A 65 -28.92 18.53 1.03
C ARG A 65 -27.57 18.23 0.35
N LYS A 66 -27.03 19.17 -0.43
CA LYS A 66 -25.70 19.05 -1.02
C LYS A 66 -24.60 19.03 0.05
N LEU A 67 -24.66 19.93 1.04
CA LEU A 67 -23.71 19.97 2.15
C LEU A 67 -23.70 18.66 2.96
N ALA A 68 -24.87 18.09 3.25
CA ALA A 68 -24.98 16.82 3.93
C ALA A 68 -24.31 15.65 3.17
N ARG A 69 -24.34 15.70 1.83
CA ARG A 69 -23.67 14.69 0.98
C ARG A 69 -22.15 14.89 0.91
N TRP A 70 -21.67 16.12 1.03
CA TRP A 70 -20.24 16.41 0.95
C TRP A 70 -19.44 15.69 2.03
N HIS A 71 -19.97 15.58 3.23
CA HIS A 71 -19.31 14.87 4.32
C HIS A 71 -18.99 13.42 3.93
N VAL A 72 -19.96 12.73 3.31
CA VAL A 72 -19.78 11.35 2.84
C VAL A 72 -18.76 11.27 1.69
N GLN A 73 -18.78 12.22 0.76
CA GLN A 73 -17.82 12.26 -0.35
C GLN A 73 -16.39 12.52 0.13
N ILE A 74 -16.21 13.36 1.14
CA ILE A 74 -14.90 13.62 1.74
C ILE A 74 -14.37 12.35 2.45
N GLU A 75 -15.21 11.62 3.19
CA GLU A 75 -14.81 10.36 3.79
C GLU A 75 -14.38 9.32 2.75
N GLU A 76 -15.13 9.17 1.67
CA GLU A 76 -14.77 8.25 0.57
C GLU A 76 -13.46 8.63 -0.12
N ALA A 77 -13.28 9.93 -0.39
CA ALA A 77 -12.04 10.43 -0.98
C ALA A 77 -10.85 10.27 -0.02
N SER A 78 -11.06 10.42 1.29
CA SER A 78 -10.04 10.25 2.32
C SER A 78 -9.49 8.82 2.35
N VAL A 79 -10.34 7.80 2.20
CA VAL A 79 -9.90 6.40 2.16
C VAL A 79 -8.99 6.13 0.96
N GLY A 80 -9.32 6.69 -0.22
CA GLY A 80 -8.48 6.59 -1.41
C GLY A 80 -7.14 7.31 -1.24
N ALA A 81 -7.18 8.52 -0.66
CA ALA A 81 -5.98 9.29 -0.37
C ALA A 81 -5.07 8.61 0.66
N GLN A 82 -5.63 8.01 1.72
CA GLN A 82 -4.85 7.27 2.71
C GLN A 82 -4.13 6.06 2.10
N ARG A 83 -4.79 5.30 1.21
CA ARG A 83 -4.14 4.19 0.50
C ARG A 83 -3.01 4.65 -0.40
N LEU A 84 -3.19 5.77 -1.09
CA LEU A 84 -2.13 6.36 -1.91
C LEU A 84 -0.95 6.81 -1.04
N MET A 85 -1.24 7.51 0.07
CA MET A 85 -0.20 7.96 1.00
C MET A 85 0.53 6.78 1.65
N SER A 86 -0.15 5.68 2.01
CA SER A 86 0.53 4.51 2.57
C SER A 86 1.55 3.90 1.61
N VAL A 87 1.32 3.96 0.30
CA VAL A 87 2.29 3.50 -0.71
C VAL A 87 3.43 4.51 -0.89
N LEU A 88 3.11 5.82 -0.86
CA LEU A 88 4.13 6.87 -1.01
C LEU A 88 5.03 7.02 0.22
N ASP A 89 4.48 6.75 1.39
CA ASP A 89 5.21 6.82 2.67
C ASP A 89 5.97 5.51 2.98
N GLU A 90 5.82 4.47 2.14
CA GLU A 90 6.55 3.22 2.27
C GLU A 90 8.05 3.50 2.19
N LYS A 91 8.75 3.19 3.24
CA LYS A 91 10.19 3.34 3.30
C LYS A 91 10.85 2.03 2.91
N PRO A 92 11.89 2.07 2.08
CA PRO A 92 12.65 0.86 1.80
C PRO A 92 13.27 0.30 3.08
N ASP A 93 13.12 -0.99 3.32
CA ASP A 93 13.71 -1.68 4.47
C ASP A 93 15.24 -1.66 4.39
N ILE A 94 15.78 -1.68 3.17
CA ILE A 94 17.21 -1.65 2.91
C ILE A 94 17.60 -0.22 2.56
N LEU A 95 18.41 0.38 3.43
CA LEU A 95 18.98 1.71 3.21
C LEU A 95 20.44 1.58 2.79
N GLU A 96 20.81 2.32 1.76
CA GLU A 96 22.20 2.48 1.37
C GLU A 96 22.91 3.41 2.38
N GLN A 97 24.19 3.16 2.64
CA GLN A 97 24.99 4.05 3.46
C GLN A 97 25.15 5.42 2.77
N ALA A 98 25.43 6.47 3.56
CA ALA A 98 25.59 7.83 3.02
C ALA A 98 26.78 7.94 2.04
N GLU A 99 27.82 7.14 2.24
CA GLU A 99 29.02 7.08 1.40
C GLU A 99 29.34 5.61 1.05
N PRO A 100 28.57 4.97 0.13
CA PRO A 100 28.77 3.58 -0.21
C PRO A 100 30.03 3.40 -1.05
N ARG A 101 30.72 2.28 -0.85
CA ARG A 101 31.91 1.96 -1.63
C ARG A 101 31.52 1.53 -3.04
N PRO A 102 32.08 2.13 -4.10
CA PRO A 102 31.79 1.74 -5.47
C PRO A 102 32.38 0.36 -5.80
N VAL A 103 31.66 -0.42 -6.59
CA VAL A 103 32.09 -1.72 -7.11
C VAL A 103 32.33 -1.60 -8.61
N LYS A 104 33.59 -1.70 -9.03
CA LYS A 104 33.96 -1.59 -10.47
C LYS A 104 33.97 -2.93 -11.19
N ALA A 105 34.33 -4.00 -10.51
CA ALA A 105 34.42 -5.33 -11.08
C ALA A 105 34.39 -6.39 -9.97
N PHE A 106 33.88 -7.58 -10.31
CA PHE A 106 33.97 -8.77 -9.45
C PHE A 106 35.29 -9.49 -9.71
N GLU A 107 36.14 -9.67 -8.68
CA GLU A 107 37.51 -10.15 -8.88
C GLU A 107 37.84 -11.45 -8.15
N GLN A 108 37.38 -11.65 -6.91
CA GLN A 108 37.83 -12.76 -6.04
C GLN A 108 36.73 -13.78 -5.79
N GLY A 109 35.62 -13.39 -5.23
CA GLY A 109 34.58 -14.33 -4.85
C GLY A 109 33.52 -13.73 -3.92
N ILE A 110 32.61 -14.58 -3.49
CA ILE A 110 31.51 -14.28 -2.60
C ILE A 110 31.68 -15.14 -1.34
N GLU A 111 31.45 -14.56 -0.17
CA GLU A 111 31.57 -15.25 1.13
C GLU A 111 30.35 -14.95 1.99
N TRP A 112 29.72 -16.00 2.52
CA TRP A 112 28.79 -15.94 3.63
C TRP A 112 29.55 -16.30 4.90
N SER A 113 29.57 -15.45 5.90
CA SER A 113 30.33 -15.62 7.13
C SER A 113 29.41 -15.51 8.34
N GLY A 114 29.06 -16.63 8.95
CA GLY A 114 28.17 -16.72 10.12
C GLY A 114 26.78 -16.17 9.90
N VAL A 115 26.23 -16.31 8.70
CA VAL A 115 24.96 -15.70 8.32
C VAL A 115 23.78 -16.39 8.98
N SER A 116 23.01 -15.62 9.75
CA SER A 116 21.71 -16.03 10.28
C SER A 116 20.63 -15.09 9.75
N PHE A 117 19.44 -15.64 9.44
CA PHE A 117 18.33 -14.88 8.90
C PHE A 117 16.98 -15.57 9.19
N ALA A 118 15.99 -14.76 9.56
CA ALA A 118 14.62 -15.17 9.73
C ALA A 118 13.67 -14.30 8.89
N TYR A 119 12.57 -14.86 8.40
CA TYR A 119 11.42 -14.09 7.91
C TYR A 119 10.45 -13.95 9.07
N GLU A 120 10.26 -12.70 9.55
CA GLU A 120 9.47 -12.43 10.76
C GLU A 120 10.00 -13.23 11.96
N GLU A 121 9.30 -14.30 12.36
CA GLU A 121 9.69 -15.18 13.49
C GLU A 121 10.21 -16.57 13.02
N GLU A 122 10.19 -16.84 11.70
CA GLU A 122 10.63 -18.13 11.15
C GLU A 122 12.10 -18.11 10.78
N GLU A 123 12.94 -18.78 11.55
CA GLU A 123 14.37 -18.90 11.29
C GLU A 123 14.64 -19.81 10.08
N VAL A 124 15.35 -19.29 9.09
CA VAL A 124 15.62 -19.99 7.81
C VAL A 124 17.09 -20.35 7.66
N LEU A 125 17.98 -19.50 8.15
CA LEU A 125 19.43 -19.73 8.13
C LEU A 125 20.00 -19.49 9.52
N THR A 126 20.88 -20.41 9.97
CA THR A 126 21.55 -20.33 11.27
C THR A 126 23.03 -20.59 11.08
N ASP A 127 23.85 -19.60 11.42
CA ASP A 127 25.32 -19.65 11.34
C ASP A 127 25.86 -20.23 10.01
N PHE A 128 25.26 -19.82 8.90
CA PHE A 128 25.60 -20.32 7.56
C PHE A 128 26.91 -19.75 7.08
N ASN A 129 27.80 -20.64 6.66
CA ASN A 129 29.15 -20.32 6.17
C ASN A 129 29.39 -20.95 4.81
N LEU A 130 29.77 -20.15 3.82
CA LEU A 130 30.07 -20.59 2.47
C LEU A 130 31.02 -19.62 1.80
N ALA A 131 32.02 -20.11 1.09
CA ALA A 131 32.88 -19.32 0.22
C ALA A 131 32.80 -19.85 -1.22
N VAL A 132 32.59 -18.93 -2.16
CA VAL A 132 32.45 -19.24 -3.59
C VAL A 132 33.46 -18.40 -4.37
N PRO A 133 34.63 -18.97 -4.74
CA PRO A 133 35.60 -18.27 -5.56
C PRO A 133 35.08 -17.90 -6.95
N LYS A 134 35.60 -16.83 -7.53
CA LYS A 134 35.29 -16.43 -8.90
C LYS A 134 35.47 -17.58 -9.90
N GLY A 135 34.55 -17.71 -10.84
CA GLY A 135 34.55 -18.73 -11.85
C GLY A 135 34.04 -20.10 -11.40
N THR A 136 33.63 -20.25 -10.15
CA THR A 136 33.04 -21.47 -9.61
C THR A 136 31.59 -21.60 -10.03
N LYS A 137 31.16 -22.82 -10.41
CA LYS A 137 29.74 -23.18 -10.55
C LYS A 137 29.29 -23.88 -9.28
N LEU A 138 28.36 -23.27 -8.54
CA LEU A 138 27.81 -23.80 -7.31
C LEU A 138 26.42 -24.36 -7.58
N GLY A 139 26.19 -25.63 -7.17
CA GLY A 139 24.87 -26.24 -7.14
C GLY A 139 24.30 -26.21 -5.71
N ILE A 140 23.14 -25.60 -5.49
CA ILE A 140 22.46 -25.57 -4.19
C ILE A 140 21.28 -26.52 -4.28
N VAL A 141 21.28 -27.59 -3.48
CA VAL A 141 20.25 -28.62 -3.45
C VAL A 141 19.66 -28.75 -2.04
N GLY A 142 18.40 -29.12 -1.95
CA GLY A 142 17.71 -29.27 -0.66
C GLY A 142 16.19 -29.32 -0.86
N GLU A 143 15.46 -29.67 0.20
CA GLU A 143 14.01 -29.71 0.20
C GLU A 143 13.38 -28.31 -0.02
N SER A 144 12.07 -28.27 -0.32
CA SER A 144 11.34 -27.01 -0.36
C SER A 144 11.36 -26.34 1.03
N GLY A 145 11.64 -25.04 1.08
CA GLY A 145 11.75 -24.31 2.35
C GLY A 145 13.14 -24.36 3.02
N SER A 146 14.12 -25.08 2.46
CA SER A 146 15.48 -25.18 3.06
C SER A 146 16.37 -23.92 2.91
N GLY A 147 15.81 -22.76 2.59
CA GLY A 147 16.56 -21.50 2.54
C GLY A 147 17.31 -21.23 1.22
N LYS A 148 17.18 -22.07 0.16
CA LYS A 148 17.89 -21.86 -1.11
C LYS A 148 17.62 -20.49 -1.76
N SER A 149 16.36 -20.12 -1.86
CA SER A 149 15.95 -18.81 -2.39
C SER A 149 16.37 -17.67 -1.47
N THR A 150 16.38 -17.91 -0.17
CA THR A 150 16.82 -16.95 0.83
C THR A 150 18.29 -16.59 0.67
N LEU A 151 19.17 -17.57 0.38
CA LEU A 151 20.58 -17.32 0.10
C LEU A 151 20.77 -16.37 -1.10
N ILE A 152 19.95 -16.53 -2.14
CA ILE A 152 19.98 -15.67 -3.32
C ILE A 152 19.40 -14.28 -2.99
N ASN A 153 18.29 -14.22 -2.26
CA ASN A 153 17.69 -12.96 -1.88
C ASN A 153 18.62 -12.11 -1.02
N LEU A 154 19.33 -12.73 -0.09
CA LEU A 154 20.35 -12.07 0.74
C LEU A 154 21.55 -11.63 -0.10
N LEU A 155 21.97 -12.42 -1.09
CA LEU A 155 23.07 -12.04 -2.01
C LEU A 155 22.71 -10.82 -2.86
N PHE A 156 21.47 -10.71 -3.35
CA PHE A 156 20.98 -9.52 -4.05
C PHE A 156 20.66 -8.36 -3.11
N ARG A 157 20.83 -8.58 -1.79
CA ARG A 157 20.49 -7.63 -0.74
C ARG A 157 19.05 -7.14 -0.87
N PHE A 158 18.11 -8.08 -1.05
CA PHE A 158 16.68 -7.82 -0.88
C PHE A 158 16.31 -7.80 0.61
N HIS A 159 17.13 -8.43 1.44
CA HIS A 159 17.12 -8.38 2.89
C HIS A 159 18.56 -8.31 3.38
N ASP A 160 18.80 -7.70 4.53
CA ASP A 160 20.06 -7.79 5.25
C ASP A 160 20.01 -8.96 6.25
N PRO A 161 21.09 -9.70 6.49
CA PRO A 161 21.12 -10.76 7.48
C PRO A 161 20.98 -10.23 8.91
N ASP A 162 20.31 -10.99 9.80
CA ASP A 162 20.15 -10.66 11.21
C ASP A 162 21.48 -10.76 11.96
N ALA A 163 22.33 -11.71 11.56
CA ALA A 163 23.68 -11.87 12.09
C ALA A 163 24.65 -12.32 10.99
N GLY A 164 25.94 -12.06 11.20
CA GLY A 164 26.98 -12.36 10.22
C GLY A 164 27.08 -11.34 9.10
N ALA A 165 27.73 -11.71 8.02
CA ALA A 165 27.98 -10.85 6.88
C ALA A 165 28.04 -11.63 5.57
N ILE A 166 27.61 -11.00 4.48
CA ILE A 166 27.83 -11.48 3.12
C ILE A 166 28.82 -10.52 2.47
N LYS A 167 29.91 -11.07 1.95
CA LYS A 167 31.00 -10.27 1.40
C LYS A 167 31.16 -10.54 -0.09
N LEU A 168 31.36 -9.48 -0.83
CA LEU A 168 31.80 -9.49 -2.24
C LEU A 168 33.25 -8.98 -2.27
N ASP A 169 34.17 -9.82 -2.77
CA ASP A 169 35.61 -9.51 -2.83
C ASP A 169 36.19 -9.03 -1.47
N GLY A 170 35.73 -9.65 -0.36
CA GLY A 170 36.16 -9.32 1.00
C GLY A 170 35.48 -8.11 1.65
N HIS A 171 34.56 -7.42 0.95
CA HIS A 171 33.82 -6.29 1.45
C HIS A 171 32.37 -6.67 1.74
N ASP A 172 31.87 -6.26 2.90
CA ASP A 172 30.46 -6.48 3.29
C ASP A 172 29.52 -5.80 2.28
N LEU A 173 28.47 -6.51 1.83
CA LEU A 173 27.47 -5.95 0.90
C LEU A 173 26.79 -4.69 1.45
N ARG A 174 26.72 -4.54 2.78
CA ARG A 174 26.13 -3.37 3.42
C ARG A 174 26.94 -2.08 3.22
N ASP A 175 28.24 -2.23 2.95
CA ASP A 175 29.17 -1.11 2.72
C ASP A 175 29.29 -0.75 1.25
N LEU A 176 28.71 -1.58 0.33
CA LEU A 176 28.83 -1.41 -1.11
C LEU A 176 27.67 -0.61 -1.69
N SER A 177 27.94 0.10 -2.78
CA SER A 177 26.90 0.73 -3.61
C SER A 177 25.96 -0.34 -4.19
N ILE A 178 24.69 -0.26 -3.85
CA ILE A 178 23.67 -1.24 -4.28
C ILE A 178 23.57 -1.30 -5.80
N PRO A 179 23.47 -0.17 -6.52
CA PRO A 179 23.46 -0.20 -7.99
C PRO A 179 24.70 -0.90 -8.57
N ASP A 180 25.89 -0.52 -8.10
CA ASP A 180 27.15 -0.99 -8.66
C ASP A 180 27.33 -2.52 -8.52
N PHE A 181 27.06 -3.08 -7.32
CA PHE A 181 27.22 -4.53 -7.16
C PHE A 181 26.11 -5.32 -7.86
N ARG A 182 24.89 -4.77 -7.97
CA ARG A 182 23.80 -5.40 -8.72
C ARG A 182 24.05 -5.40 -10.22
N GLU A 183 24.76 -4.41 -10.76
CA GLU A 183 25.21 -4.42 -12.17
C GLU A 183 26.16 -5.58 -12.48
N GLN A 184 26.85 -6.13 -11.47
CA GLN A 184 27.70 -7.31 -11.65
C GLN A 184 26.94 -8.64 -11.60
N MET A 185 25.63 -8.61 -11.35
CA MET A 185 24.80 -9.79 -11.12
C MET A 185 23.65 -9.86 -12.11
N ALA A 186 23.22 -11.09 -12.43
CA ALA A 186 22.00 -11.34 -13.16
C ALA A 186 21.21 -12.46 -12.47
N LEU A 187 19.90 -12.28 -12.34
CA LEU A 187 18.99 -13.25 -11.73
C LEU A 187 18.06 -13.82 -12.82
N VAL A 188 18.01 -15.15 -12.91
CA VAL A 188 16.97 -15.85 -13.65
C VAL A 188 16.06 -16.53 -12.64
N SER A 189 14.86 -15.97 -12.48
CA SER A 189 13.85 -16.51 -11.56
C SER A 189 13.04 -17.63 -12.19
N GLN A 190 12.41 -18.45 -11.36
CA GLN A 190 11.48 -19.49 -11.81
C GLN A 190 10.21 -18.89 -12.42
N GLU A 191 9.71 -17.80 -11.81
CA GLU A 191 8.58 -17.04 -12.33
C GLU A 191 9.09 -15.89 -13.17
N ILE A 192 8.71 -15.88 -14.45
CA ILE A 192 9.08 -14.85 -15.41
C ILE A 192 7.95 -13.85 -15.47
N VAL A 193 8.22 -12.59 -15.11
CA VAL A 193 7.29 -11.48 -15.26
C VAL A 193 7.53 -10.83 -16.62
N LEU A 194 6.51 -10.81 -17.47
CA LEU A 194 6.52 -10.08 -18.73
C LEU A 194 5.61 -8.85 -18.59
N PHE A 195 6.14 -7.72 -19.00
CA PHE A 195 5.38 -6.48 -19.09
C PHE A 195 4.66 -6.39 -20.43
N ASP A 196 3.59 -5.62 -20.50
CA ASP A 196 2.85 -5.34 -21.76
C ASP A 196 3.65 -4.40 -22.67
N LEU A 197 4.80 -4.89 -23.11
CA LEU A 197 5.79 -4.22 -23.93
C LEU A 197 6.27 -5.17 -25.04
N SER A 198 6.99 -4.65 -26.03
CA SER A 198 7.62 -5.49 -27.04
C SER A 198 8.67 -6.43 -26.43
N VAL A 199 9.03 -7.50 -27.16
CA VAL A 199 10.09 -8.43 -26.73
C VAL A 199 11.41 -7.70 -26.50
N ALA A 200 11.76 -6.75 -27.36
CA ALA A 200 12.98 -5.98 -27.24
C ALA A 200 13.00 -5.11 -25.99
N GLU A 201 11.88 -4.46 -25.66
CA GLU A 201 11.72 -3.65 -24.46
C GLU A 201 11.74 -4.50 -23.17
N ASN A 202 11.12 -5.70 -23.20
CA ASN A 202 11.20 -6.63 -22.08
C ASN A 202 12.64 -7.13 -21.82
N ILE A 203 13.45 -7.29 -22.87
CA ILE A 203 14.86 -7.69 -22.76
C ILE A 203 15.72 -6.52 -22.25
N ALA A 204 15.41 -5.29 -22.67
CA ALA A 204 16.15 -4.08 -22.31
C ALA A 204 15.67 -3.45 -21.01
N LEU A 205 14.76 -4.08 -20.27
CA LEU A 205 14.23 -3.56 -19.02
C LEU A 205 15.36 -3.37 -18.00
N GLY A 206 15.56 -2.13 -17.57
CA GLY A 206 16.61 -1.77 -16.60
C GLY A 206 17.95 -1.34 -17.21
N GLN A 207 18.01 -1.17 -18.53
CA GLN A 207 19.17 -0.59 -19.23
C GLN A 207 19.00 0.91 -19.50
#